data_85dd754854bdde0adc62a5c644b2e615
#
_entry.id   85dd754854bdde0adc62a5c644b2e615
#
_cell.length_a   1.000
_cell.length_b   1.000
_cell.length_c   1.000
_cell.angle_alpha   90.00
_cell.angle_beta   90.00
_cell.angle_gamma   90.00
#
_symmetry.space_group_name_H-M   'P 1'
#
loop_
_entity.id
_entity.type
_entity.pdbx_description
1 polymer ?
#
loop_
_entity_poly.entity_id
_entity_poly.type
_entity_poly.pdbx_seq_one_letter_code
_entity_poly.pdbx_strand_id
1 'polypeptide(L)'
;MAIREKPQLVAIIDDNELVRNALNGLMKSVGFPALAFAHAEDFLASDRKDDTACLIVDIRLPGMSGLELQSKLNAERYRIPTIFITAHGDETVRMQALRAGAVEFLTKPFDDEALLQSVRAALEC
;
A
#
# COMPACT_ATOMS: atom_id res chain seq x y z
N MET A 1 -7.80 26.67 -18.37
CA MET A 1 -6.99 26.39 -17.16
C MET A 1 -6.98 24.89 -16.87
N ALA A 2 -5.81 24.33 -16.76
CA ALA A 2 -5.71 22.90 -16.47
C ALA A 2 -5.98 22.66 -14.98
N ILE A 3 -6.91 21.79 -14.69
CA ILE A 3 -7.16 21.34 -13.31
C ILE A 3 -6.29 20.12 -13.06
N ARG A 4 -5.42 20.23 -12.08
CA ARG A 4 -4.57 19.14 -11.72
C ARG A 4 -5.35 18.16 -10.84
N GLU A 5 -5.57 16.98 -11.35
CA GLU A 5 -6.25 15.94 -10.60
C GLU A 5 -5.35 15.38 -9.49
N LYS A 6 -5.97 14.97 -8.40
CA LYS A 6 -5.24 14.29 -7.35
C LYS A 6 -4.75 12.94 -7.85
N PRO A 7 -3.58 12.46 -7.38
CA PRO A 7 -3.19 11.07 -7.65
C PRO A 7 -4.28 10.10 -7.19
N GLN A 8 -4.52 9.08 -7.97
CA GLN A 8 -5.53 8.06 -7.67
C GLN A 8 -4.98 6.65 -7.76
N LEU A 9 -3.71 6.50 -8.07
CA LEU A 9 -3.11 5.18 -8.25
C LEU A 9 -2.95 4.46 -6.92
N VAL A 10 -3.38 3.20 -6.90
CA VAL A 10 -3.13 2.31 -5.76
C VAL A 10 -1.96 1.42 -6.14
N ALA A 11 -0.87 1.48 -5.39
CA ALA A 11 0.28 0.61 -5.61
C ALA A 11 0.21 -0.57 -4.64
N ILE A 12 0.32 -1.77 -5.18
CA ILE A 12 0.22 -3.02 -4.42
C ILE A 12 1.60 -3.66 -4.40
N ILE A 13 2.11 -3.96 -3.22
CA ILE A 13 3.43 -4.58 -3.07
C ILE A 13 3.29 -5.84 -2.23
N ASP A 14 3.44 -6.99 -2.87
CA ASP A 14 3.35 -8.30 -2.22
C ASP A 14 4.12 -9.29 -3.08
N ASP A 15 4.97 -10.12 -2.48
CA ASP A 15 5.77 -11.08 -3.22
C ASP A 15 4.98 -12.30 -3.70
N ASN A 16 3.77 -12.48 -3.21
CA ASN A 16 2.89 -13.58 -3.62
C ASN A 16 2.05 -13.16 -4.82
N GLU A 17 2.26 -13.84 -5.95
CA GLU A 17 1.56 -13.51 -7.19
C GLU A 17 0.04 -13.64 -7.07
N LEU A 18 -0.44 -14.66 -6.35
CA LEU A 18 -1.88 -14.84 -6.17
C LEU A 18 -2.50 -13.68 -5.40
N VAL A 19 -1.81 -13.18 -4.38
CA VAL A 19 -2.28 -12.03 -3.61
C VAL A 19 -2.26 -10.79 -4.48
N ARG A 20 -1.17 -10.57 -5.24
CA ARG A 20 -1.10 -9.41 -6.15
C ARG A 20 -2.26 -9.40 -7.15
N ASN A 21 -2.53 -10.56 -7.75
CA ASN A 21 -3.59 -10.66 -8.74
C ASN A 21 -4.97 -10.45 -8.12
N ALA A 22 -5.19 -10.99 -6.93
CA ALA A 22 -6.46 -10.83 -6.22
C ALA A 22 -6.70 -9.36 -5.86
N LEU A 23 -5.69 -8.69 -5.32
CA LEU A 23 -5.80 -7.28 -4.94
C LEU A 23 -5.96 -6.38 -6.15
N ASN A 24 -5.22 -6.65 -7.22
CA ASN A 24 -5.34 -5.89 -8.45
C ASN A 24 -6.75 -6.03 -9.05
N GLY A 25 -7.28 -7.25 -9.07
CA GLY A 25 -8.64 -7.49 -9.53
C GLY A 25 -9.69 -6.78 -8.67
N LEU A 26 -9.49 -6.79 -7.36
CA LEU A 26 -10.37 -6.11 -6.43
C LEU A 26 -10.41 -4.60 -6.70
N MET A 27 -9.24 -3.98 -6.89
CA MET A 27 -9.17 -2.54 -7.21
C MET A 27 -9.88 -2.23 -8.52
N LYS A 28 -9.65 -3.04 -9.54
CA LYS A 28 -10.31 -2.86 -10.84
C LYS A 28 -11.82 -2.97 -10.73
N SER A 29 -12.31 -3.88 -9.89
CA SER A 29 -13.76 -4.11 -9.74
C SER A 29 -14.48 -2.88 -9.20
N VAL A 30 -13.78 -2.01 -8.48
CA VAL A 30 -14.36 -0.77 -7.93
C VAL A 30 -13.86 0.48 -8.64
N GLY A 31 -13.15 0.31 -9.76
CA GLY A 31 -12.72 1.42 -10.61
C GLY A 31 -11.48 2.17 -10.16
N PHE A 32 -10.66 1.59 -9.30
CA PHE A 32 -9.40 2.21 -8.87
C PHE A 32 -8.25 1.74 -9.75
N PRO A 33 -7.49 2.66 -10.37
CA PRO A 33 -6.30 2.26 -11.10
C PRO A 33 -5.25 1.72 -10.14
N ALA A 34 -4.62 0.62 -10.50
CA ALA A 34 -3.68 -0.07 -9.63
C ALA A 34 -2.48 -0.61 -10.41
N LEU A 35 -1.32 -0.60 -9.77
CA LEU A 35 -0.12 -1.25 -10.24
C LEU A 35 0.42 -2.16 -9.14
N ALA A 36 0.89 -3.33 -9.52
CA ALA A 36 1.39 -4.31 -8.58
C ALA A 36 2.88 -4.55 -8.76
N PHE A 37 3.58 -4.68 -7.65
CA PHE A 37 5.02 -4.92 -7.60
C PHE A 37 5.30 -6.11 -6.68
N ALA A 38 6.29 -6.92 -7.04
CA ALA A 38 6.69 -8.05 -6.21
C ALA A 38 7.62 -7.62 -5.07
N HIS A 39 8.33 -6.52 -5.24
CA HIS A 39 9.33 -6.04 -4.28
C HIS A 39 9.21 -4.55 -4.04
N ALA A 40 9.52 -4.13 -2.81
CA ALA A 40 9.53 -2.70 -2.45
C ALA A 40 10.52 -1.91 -3.29
N GLU A 41 11.66 -2.52 -3.59
CA GLU A 41 12.71 -1.89 -4.40
C GLU A 41 12.21 -1.55 -5.80
N ASP A 42 11.35 -2.39 -6.38
CA ASP A 42 10.77 -2.15 -7.70
C ASP A 42 9.86 -0.92 -7.69
N PHE A 43 9.09 -0.76 -6.63
CA PHE A 43 8.26 0.43 -6.48
C PHE A 43 9.12 1.68 -6.36
N LEU A 44 10.17 1.63 -5.53
CA LEU A 44 11.07 2.77 -5.34
C LEU A 44 11.80 3.15 -6.63
N ALA A 45 12.14 2.16 -7.46
CA ALA A 45 12.82 2.40 -8.72
C ALA A 45 11.86 2.90 -9.81
N SER A 46 10.55 2.76 -9.61
CA SER A 46 9.56 3.23 -10.57
C SER A 46 9.44 4.76 -10.49
N ASP A 47 8.91 5.35 -11.54
CA ASP A 47 8.63 6.77 -11.57
C ASP A 47 7.18 7.07 -11.17
N ARG A 48 6.53 6.14 -10.45
CA ARG A 48 5.11 6.24 -10.11
C ARG A 48 4.86 6.71 -8.69
N LYS A 49 5.89 7.06 -7.92
CA LYS A 49 5.72 7.48 -6.52
C LYS A 49 4.83 8.72 -6.40
N ASP A 50 5.00 9.68 -7.28
CA ASP A 50 4.22 10.92 -7.26
C ASP A 50 2.78 10.72 -7.67
N ASP A 51 2.50 9.65 -8.43
CA ASP A 51 1.14 9.33 -8.89
C ASP A 51 0.40 8.45 -7.88
N THR A 52 1.08 7.92 -6.88
CA THR A 52 0.51 6.96 -5.95
C THR A 52 -0.23 7.67 -4.83
N ALA A 53 -1.51 7.35 -4.71
CA ALA A 53 -2.38 7.92 -3.67
C ALA A 53 -2.54 6.99 -2.48
N CYS A 54 -2.25 5.71 -2.65
CA CYS A 54 -2.40 4.72 -1.58
C CYS A 54 -1.46 3.54 -1.84
N LEU A 55 -0.86 3.03 -0.78
CA LEU A 55 -0.03 1.82 -0.84
C LEU A 55 -0.71 0.69 -0.07
N ILE A 56 -0.73 -0.49 -0.67
CA ILE A 56 -1.10 -1.72 0.01
C ILE A 56 0.15 -2.58 0.01
N VAL A 57 0.74 -2.82 1.17
CA VAL A 57 2.08 -3.39 1.28
C VAL A 57 2.10 -4.54 2.27
N ASP A 58 2.66 -5.68 1.86
CA ASP A 58 2.96 -6.76 2.78
C ASP A 58 4.13 -6.34 3.68
N ILE A 59 4.02 -6.61 4.96
CA ILE A 59 5.10 -6.33 5.91
C ILE A 59 6.34 -7.16 5.60
N ARG A 60 6.15 -8.45 5.29
CA ARG A 60 7.25 -9.40 5.09
C ARG A 60 7.53 -9.59 3.61
N LEU A 61 8.44 -8.77 3.11
CA LEU A 61 8.90 -8.85 1.74
C LEU A 61 10.37 -9.30 1.72
N PRO A 62 10.79 -10.09 0.73
CA PRO A 62 12.22 -10.38 0.57
C PRO A 62 12.96 -9.08 0.21
N GLY A 63 14.18 -8.93 0.70
CA GLY A 63 14.93 -7.69 0.55
C GLY A 63 14.41 -6.62 1.49
N MET A 64 13.99 -5.48 0.95
CA MET A 64 13.44 -4.40 1.75
C MET A 64 12.05 -4.79 2.27
N SER A 65 11.85 -4.73 3.58
CA SER A 65 10.57 -5.03 4.20
C SER A 65 9.56 -3.88 4.00
N GLY A 66 8.29 -4.15 4.31
CA GLY A 66 7.26 -3.11 4.25
C GLY A 66 7.54 -1.96 5.20
N LEU A 67 8.03 -2.25 6.41
CA LEU A 67 8.37 -1.21 7.38
C LEU A 67 9.56 -0.37 6.93
N GLU A 68 10.56 -1.02 6.31
CA GLU A 68 11.71 -0.30 5.77
C GLU A 68 11.30 0.63 4.62
N LEU A 69 10.38 0.16 3.77
CA LEU A 69 9.82 0.99 2.70
C LEU A 69 9.13 2.22 3.28
N GLN A 70 8.29 2.02 4.29
CA GLN A 70 7.59 3.12 4.95
C GLN A 70 8.59 4.14 5.51
N SER A 71 9.61 3.65 6.20
CA SER A 71 10.64 4.50 6.78
C SER A 71 11.36 5.32 5.71
N LYS A 72 11.70 4.68 4.60
CA LYS A 72 12.39 5.35 3.50
C LYS A 72 11.52 6.43 2.84
N LEU A 73 10.24 6.12 2.61
CA LEU A 73 9.32 7.10 2.04
C LEU A 73 9.12 8.28 2.98
N ASN A 74 8.99 8.03 4.28
CA ASN A 74 8.89 9.10 5.28
C ASN A 74 10.13 9.98 5.28
N ALA A 75 11.32 9.38 5.19
CA ALA A 75 12.58 10.12 5.15
C ALA A 75 12.69 10.99 3.90
N GLU A 76 12.14 10.55 2.79
CA GLU A 76 12.11 11.29 1.53
C GLU A 76 10.91 12.22 1.42
N ARG A 77 10.12 12.32 2.49
CA ARG A 77 8.94 13.20 2.58
C ARG A 77 7.81 12.83 1.63
N TYR A 78 7.75 11.57 1.22
CA TYR A 78 6.60 11.05 0.51
C TYR A 78 5.54 10.66 1.54
N ARG A 79 4.43 11.39 1.54
CA ARG A 79 3.34 11.11 2.49
C ARG A 79 2.24 10.35 1.78
N ILE A 80 2.53 9.09 1.49
CA ILE A 80 1.58 8.21 0.81
C ILE A 80 0.85 7.38 1.86
N PRO A 81 -0.48 7.51 1.96
CA PRO A 81 -1.26 6.67 2.87
C PRO A 81 -0.97 5.19 2.64
N THR A 82 -0.56 4.49 3.68
CA THR A 82 -0.09 3.11 3.58
C THR A 82 -0.98 2.18 4.41
N ILE A 83 -1.45 1.12 3.76
CA ILE A 83 -2.20 0.04 4.39
C ILE A 83 -1.28 -1.18 4.39
N PHE A 84 -0.95 -1.69 5.57
CA PHE A 84 -0.15 -2.90 5.67
C PHE A 84 -1.03 -4.12 5.73
N ILE A 85 -0.59 -5.18 5.05
CA ILE A 85 -1.20 -6.51 5.14
C ILE A 85 -0.11 -7.50 5.55
N THR A 86 -0.48 -8.53 6.30
CA THR A 86 0.48 -9.54 6.70
C THR A 86 -0.22 -10.85 7.07
N ALA A 87 0.46 -11.96 6.81
CA ALA A 87 -0.03 -13.28 7.24
C ALA A 87 0.18 -13.49 8.75
N HIS A 88 1.08 -12.72 9.36
CA HIS A 88 1.43 -12.87 10.77
C HIS A 88 1.23 -11.55 11.50
N GLY A 89 0.08 -11.39 12.14
CA GLY A 89 -0.21 -10.21 12.94
C GLY A 89 0.58 -10.24 14.24
N ASP A 90 1.53 -9.33 14.38
CA ASP A 90 2.32 -9.13 15.60
C ASP A 90 1.96 -7.74 16.12
N GLU A 91 1.53 -7.66 17.38
CA GLU A 91 1.11 -6.38 17.96
C GLU A 91 2.24 -5.36 17.98
N THR A 92 3.48 -5.79 18.22
CA THR A 92 4.63 -4.89 18.22
C THR A 92 4.81 -4.28 16.84
N VAL A 93 4.76 -5.09 15.79
CA VAL A 93 4.89 -4.62 14.40
C VAL A 93 3.73 -3.71 14.02
N ARG A 94 2.52 -4.08 14.44
CA ARG A 94 1.33 -3.26 14.20
C ARG A 94 1.50 -1.88 14.82
N MET A 95 1.95 -1.81 16.06
CA MET A 95 2.18 -0.54 16.75
C MET A 95 3.25 0.29 16.06
N GLN A 96 4.34 -0.35 15.63
CA GLN A 96 5.39 0.36 14.89
C GLN A 96 4.86 0.97 13.60
N ALA A 97 4.07 0.20 12.84
CA ALA A 97 3.52 0.67 11.57
C ALA A 97 2.58 1.85 11.78
N LEU A 98 1.69 1.76 12.76
CA LEU A 98 0.73 2.83 13.04
C LEU A 98 1.42 4.09 13.56
N ARG A 99 2.42 3.94 14.42
CA ARG A 99 3.19 5.08 14.92
C ARG A 99 3.96 5.79 13.82
N ALA A 100 4.38 5.05 12.80
CA ALA A 100 5.08 5.62 11.66
C ALA A 100 4.12 6.22 10.62
N GLY A 101 2.82 6.18 10.88
CA GLY A 101 1.83 6.86 10.06
C GLY A 101 0.98 5.97 9.16
N ALA A 102 1.03 4.66 9.35
CA ALA A 102 0.18 3.77 8.56
C ALA A 102 -1.30 4.06 8.82
N VAL A 103 -2.09 4.00 7.77
CA VAL A 103 -3.53 4.24 7.85
C VAL A 103 -4.23 3.04 8.48
N GLU A 104 -3.78 1.83 8.12
CA GLU A 104 -4.42 0.61 8.60
C GLU A 104 -3.42 -0.55 8.56
N PHE A 105 -3.70 -1.56 9.35
CA PHE A 105 -2.90 -2.78 9.43
C PHE A 105 -3.85 -3.97 9.48
N LEU A 106 -3.85 -4.77 8.43
CA LEU A 106 -4.78 -5.90 8.29
C LEU A 106 -4.04 -7.23 8.29
N THR A 107 -4.57 -8.20 9.00
CA THR A 107 -4.01 -9.55 9.05
C THR A 107 -4.73 -10.44 8.04
N LYS A 108 -3.99 -11.22 7.27
CA LYS A 108 -4.55 -12.17 6.31
C LYS A 108 -5.11 -13.39 7.05
N PRO A 109 -6.24 -13.95 6.64
CA PRO A 109 -7.14 -13.41 5.63
C PRO A 109 -7.89 -12.18 6.15
N PHE A 110 -8.04 -11.17 5.32
CA PHE A 110 -8.76 -9.96 5.69
C PHE A 110 -10.07 -9.88 4.89
N ASP A 111 -10.99 -9.07 5.39
CA ASP A 111 -12.25 -8.80 4.72
C ASP A 111 -12.02 -7.80 3.58
N ASP A 112 -12.46 -8.15 2.37
CA ASP A 112 -12.31 -7.27 1.21
C ASP A 112 -12.96 -5.91 1.44
N GLU A 113 -14.13 -5.88 2.09
CA GLU A 113 -14.82 -4.63 2.36
C GLU A 113 -14.04 -3.74 3.33
N ALA A 114 -13.41 -4.33 4.34
CA ALA A 114 -12.57 -3.58 5.27
C ALA A 114 -11.40 -2.94 4.54
N LEU A 115 -10.77 -3.69 3.63
CA LEU A 115 -9.68 -3.16 2.82
C LEU A 115 -10.16 -2.02 1.92
N LEU A 116 -11.30 -2.21 1.24
CA LEU A 116 -11.84 -1.20 0.34
C LEU A 116 -12.21 0.09 1.07
N GLN A 117 -12.74 -0.03 2.29
CA GLN A 117 -13.04 1.15 3.11
C GLN A 117 -11.77 1.93 3.42
N SER A 118 -10.69 1.24 3.76
CA SER A 118 -9.41 1.88 4.06
C SER A 118 -8.84 2.57 2.81
N VAL A 119 -8.94 1.92 1.65
CA VAL A 119 -8.48 2.51 0.39
C VAL A 119 -9.29 3.76 0.05
N ARG A 120 -10.62 3.69 0.17
CA ARG A 120 -11.48 4.83 -0.11
C ARG A 120 -11.14 6.01 0.79
N ALA A 121 -10.94 5.75 2.08
CA ALA A 121 -10.56 6.81 3.01
C ALA A 121 -9.23 7.44 2.62
N ALA A 122 -8.26 6.65 2.19
CA ALA A 122 -6.96 7.14 1.76
C ALA A 122 -7.08 8.00 0.50
N LEU A 123 -7.92 7.61 -0.45
CA LEU A 123 -8.10 8.34 -1.70
C LEU A 123 -8.87 9.64 -1.53
N GLU A 124 -9.66 9.77 -0.49
CA GLU A 124 -10.44 10.98 -0.20
C GLU A 124 -9.64 12.06 0.53
N CYS A 125 -8.49 11.70 1.05
CA CYS A 125 -7.64 12.63 1.80
C CYS A 125 -6.93 13.65 0.92
#